data_6c6375acdb511950989faf17bff3458d
#
_entry.id   6c6375acdb511950989faf17bff3458d
#
_cell.length_a   1.000
_cell.length_b   1.000
_cell.length_c   1.000
_cell.angle_alpha   90.00
_cell.angle_beta   90.00
_cell.angle_gamma   90.00
#
_symmetry.space_group_name_H-M   'P 1'
#
loop_
_entity.id
_entity.type
_entity.pdbx_description
1 polymer ?
#
loop_
_entity_poly.entity_id
_entity_poly.type
_entity_poly.pdbx_seq_one_letter_code
_entity_poly.pdbx_strand_id
1 'polypeptide(L)'
;MSVTHPPATPEVNLVDTSDLRESLAAGWRDFKRAPLLGLIFSAVYVLGGWLIVWAMTTKGQVWWTLPASAGFPILGPFIACGFYEISRRLEAGEPLVLSEIFGVIFRQKDRQIPAIAAVIVVYFLFWNFLSHMIFALFLGNATMTNVSSSLAVFLSPEGLAMLAFGTAVGAVFATLLFSLMVVSLPMLLDREVDFVTAMLTSFALVKENPAVMLGWGALIAVCLFVGMLPAFLGLFLVLPLFGHASWHLYRRAIT
;
A
#
# COMPACT_ATOMS: atom_id res chain seq x y z
N MET A 1 29.40 19.91 25.80
CA MET A 1 28.02 19.39 25.76
C MET A 1 27.35 20.02 24.55
N SER A 2 27.27 19.28 23.43
CA SER A 2 26.47 19.72 22.26
C SER A 2 25.02 19.57 22.63
N VAL A 3 24.27 20.66 22.64
CA VAL A 3 22.82 20.66 22.78
C VAL A 3 22.28 20.04 21.48
N THR A 4 21.95 18.75 21.55
CA THR A 4 21.17 18.12 20.48
C THR A 4 19.77 18.73 20.52
N HIS A 5 19.50 19.67 19.62
CA HIS A 5 18.12 20.09 19.38
C HIS A 5 17.28 18.85 19.02
N PRO A 6 16.12 18.66 19.65
CA PRO A 6 15.20 17.62 19.19
C PRO A 6 14.93 17.84 17.69
N PRO A 7 14.85 16.75 16.88
CA PRO A 7 14.53 16.89 15.48
C PRO A 7 13.23 17.71 15.35
N ALA A 8 13.23 18.67 14.43
CA ALA A 8 12.06 19.49 14.17
C ALA A 8 10.87 18.56 13.85
N THR A 9 9.75 18.80 14.52
CA THR A 9 8.50 18.06 14.23
C THR A 9 8.15 18.30 12.76
N PRO A 10 7.89 17.25 11.96
CA PRO A 10 7.51 17.43 10.56
C PRO A 10 6.24 18.29 10.46
N GLU A 11 6.29 19.34 9.66
CA GLU A 11 5.14 20.20 9.43
C GLU A 11 4.38 19.76 8.18
N VAL A 12 3.05 19.84 8.26
CA VAL A 12 2.13 19.45 7.18
C VAL A 12 1.81 20.68 6.34
N ASN A 13 2.00 20.59 5.03
CA ASN A 13 1.61 21.62 4.07
C ASN A 13 0.19 21.38 3.55
N LEU A 14 -0.47 22.46 3.11
CA LEU A 14 -1.68 22.35 2.31
C LEU A 14 -1.31 21.80 0.92
N VAL A 15 -2.04 20.80 0.49
CA VAL A 15 -1.86 20.10 -0.79
C VAL A 15 -3.09 20.31 -1.66
N ASP A 16 -2.89 20.60 -2.93
CA ASP A 16 -3.95 20.75 -3.90
C ASP A 16 -3.88 19.70 -5.03
N THR A 17 -4.81 19.79 -5.99
CA THR A 17 -4.85 18.86 -7.12
C THR A 17 -3.69 19.05 -8.10
N SER A 18 -3.04 20.21 -8.11
CA SER A 18 -1.85 20.45 -8.94
C SER A 18 -0.66 19.68 -8.39
N ASP A 19 -0.49 19.61 -7.07
CA ASP A 19 0.54 18.81 -6.41
C ASP A 19 0.41 17.31 -6.73
N LEU A 20 -0.83 16.79 -6.76
CA LEU A 20 -1.09 15.42 -7.15
C LEU A 20 -0.69 15.15 -8.62
N ARG A 21 -1.06 16.05 -9.53
CA ARG A 21 -0.70 15.94 -10.96
C ARG A 21 0.81 16.00 -11.16
N GLU A 22 1.47 16.92 -10.48
CA GLU A 22 2.93 17.06 -10.56
C GLU A 22 3.66 15.86 -9.96
N SER A 23 3.15 15.32 -8.84
CA SER A 23 3.67 14.08 -8.24
C SER A 23 3.52 12.88 -9.18
N LEU A 24 2.34 12.72 -9.84
CA LEU A 24 2.14 11.70 -10.87
C LEU A 24 3.08 11.88 -12.06
N ALA A 25 3.22 13.12 -12.55
CA ALA A 25 4.11 13.41 -13.67
C ALA A 25 5.59 13.14 -13.32
N ALA A 26 5.98 13.45 -12.08
CA ALA A 26 7.31 13.13 -11.57
C ALA A 26 7.51 11.62 -11.43
N GLY A 27 6.55 10.91 -10.83
CA GLY A 27 6.59 9.46 -10.71
C GLY A 27 6.66 8.75 -12.06
N TRP A 28 5.93 9.24 -13.06
CA TRP A 28 6.01 8.74 -14.43
C TRP A 28 7.38 8.99 -15.09
N ARG A 29 8.00 10.14 -14.82
CA ARG A 29 9.37 10.42 -15.30
C ARG A 29 10.39 9.48 -14.66
N ASP A 30 10.28 9.23 -13.36
CA ASP A 30 11.18 8.33 -12.63
C ASP A 30 11.03 6.88 -13.11
N PHE A 31 9.79 6.41 -13.28
CA PHE A 31 9.54 5.09 -13.86
C PHE A 31 10.17 4.95 -15.25
N LYS A 32 10.05 5.96 -16.12
CA LYS A 32 10.69 5.92 -17.44
C LYS A 32 12.21 5.95 -17.40
N ARG A 33 12.81 6.54 -16.37
CA ARG A 33 14.28 6.56 -16.18
C ARG A 33 14.82 5.24 -15.63
N ALA A 34 14.02 4.50 -14.87
CA ALA A 34 14.42 3.26 -14.21
C ALA A 34 13.37 2.14 -14.39
N PRO A 35 12.92 1.83 -15.63
CA PRO A 35 11.81 0.91 -15.84
C PRO A 35 12.11 -0.51 -15.33
N LEU A 36 13.34 -0.99 -15.53
CA LEU A 36 13.74 -2.33 -15.11
C LEU A 36 13.64 -2.50 -13.58
N LEU A 37 14.06 -1.49 -12.81
CA LEU A 37 13.97 -1.52 -11.35
C LEU A 37 12.50 -1.52 -10.91
N GLY A 38 11.67 -0.68 -11.53
CA GLY A 38 10.23 -0.68 -11.29
C GLY A 38 9.58 -2.04 -11.54
N LEU A 39 9.95 -2.71 -12.64
CA LEU A 39 9.45 -4.04 -12.97
C LEU A 39 9.93 -5.11 -11.98
N ILE A 40 11.20 -5.06 -11.54
CA ILE A 40 11.76 -6.01 -10.55
C ILE A 40 10.97 -5.94 -9.24
N PHE A 41 10.73 -4.74 -8.69
CA PHE A 41 9.97 -4.59 -7.46
C PHE A 41 8.50 -4.98 -7.62
N SER A 42 7.88 -4.65 -8.74
CA SER A 42 6.49 -5.04 -9.03
C SER A 42 6.33 -6.54 -9.26
N ALA A 43 7.35 -7.22 -9.77
CA ALA A 43 7.32 -8.66 -10.04
C ALA A 43 7.01 -9.48 -8.77
N VAL A 44 7.42 -9.02 -7.58
CA VAL A 44 7.11 -9.69 -6.32
C VAL A 44 5.60 -9.81 -6.12
N TYR A 45 4.84 -8.77 -6.44
CA TYR A 45 3.38 -8.78 -6.31
C TYR A 45 2.70 -9.58 -7.43
N VAL A 46 3.16 -9.45 -8.66
CA VAL A 46 2.58 -10.17 -9.80
C VAL A 46 2.81 -11.68 -9.64
N LEU A 47 4.05 -12.09 -9.37
CA LEU A 47 4.39 -13.50 -9.17
C LEU A 47 3.75 -14.07 -7.92
N GLY A 48 3.70 -13.30 -6.83
CA GLY A 48 3.02 -13.69 -5.60
C GLY A 48 1.51 -13.87 -5.83
N GLY A 49 0.87 -12.96 -6.56
CA GLY A 49 -0.54 -13.08 -6.95
C GLY A 49 -0.79 -14.34 -7.79
N TRP A 50 0.05 -14.61 -8.78
CA TRP A 50 -0.04 -15.83 -9.59
C TRP A 50 0.16 -17.11 -8.76
N LEU A 51 1.11 -17.09 -7.84
CA LEU A 51 1.36 -18.22 -6.95
C LEU A 51 0.13 -18.53 -6.07
N ILE A 52 -0.52 -17.48 -5.53
CA ILE A 52 -1.74 -17.64 -4.71
C ILE A 52 -2.87 -18.20 -5.57
N VAL A 53 -3.14 -17.63 -6.74
CA VAL A 53 -4.19 -18.12 -7.65
C VAL A 53 -3.91 -19.56 -8.08
N TRP A 54 -2.67 -19.89 -8.43
CA TRP A 54 -2.27 -21.25 -8.78
C TRP A 54 -2.49 -22.22 -7.61
N ALA A 55 -2.10 -21.85 -6.40
CA ALA A 55 -2.28 -22.69 -5.22
C ALA A 55 -3.76 -22.94 -4.92
N MET A 56 -4.60 -21.91 -5.07
CA MET A 56 -6.07 -22.04 -4.90
C MET A 56 -6.69 -22.97 -5.91
N THR A 57 -6.32 -22.83 -7.20
CA THR A 57 -6.96 -23.59 -8.30
C THR A 57 -6.50 -25.03 -8.38
N THR A 58 -5.22 -25.34 -8.04
CA THR A 58 -4.67 -26.69 -8.19
C THR A 58 -4.77 -27.53 -6.94
N LYS A 59 -4.69 -26.93 -5.75
CA LYS A 59 -4.66 -27.66 -4.47
C LYS A 59 -6.02 -27.75 -3.78
N GLY A 60 -6.98 -26.91 -4.15
CA GLY A 60 -8.29 -26.84 -3.50
C GLY A 60 -8.27 -26.46 -2.03
N GLN A 61 -7.10 -26.09 -1.50
CA GLN A 61 -6.85 -25.84 -0.09
C GLN A 61 -6.88 -24.35 0.20
N VAL A 62 -8.05 -23.83 0.46
CA VAL A 62 -8.30 -22.40 0.73
C VAL A 62 -7.54 -21.90 1.99
N TRP A 63 -7.22 -22.77 2.94
CA TRP A 63 -6.57 -22.39 4.19
C TRP A 63 -5.13 -21.82 4.02
N TRP A 64 -4.44 -22.16 2.92
CA TRP A 64 -3.14 -21.60 2.62
C TRP A 64 -3.20 -20.14 2.10
N THR A 65 -4.35 -19.69 1.66
CA THR A 65 -4.50 -18.34 1.08
C THR A 65 -4.34 -17.26 2.13
N LEU A 66 -4.81 -17.48 3.36
CA LEU A 66 -4.68 -16.49 4.43
C LEU A 66 -3.20 -16.25 4.82
N PRO A 67 -2.37 -17.27 5.14
CA PRO A 67 -0.95 -17.08 5.38
C PRO A 67 -0.21 -16.48 4.18
N ALA A 68 -0.52 -16.93 2.96
CA ALA A 68 0.11 -16.39 1.75
C ALA A 68 -0.27 -14.93 1.51
N SER A 69 -1.52 -14.55 1.71
CA SER A 69 -1.99 -13.18 1.58
C SER A 69 -1.37 -12.25 2.64
N ALA A 70 -1.08 -12.75 3.85
CA ALA A 70 -0.38 -11.98 4.88
C ALA A 70 1.06 -11.61 4.48
N GLY A 71 1.66 -12.34 3.54
CA GLY A 71 2.96 -12.01 2.98
C GLY A 71 3.01 -10.64 2.29
N PHE A 72 1.94 -10.22 1.62
CA PHE A 72 1.90 -8.92 0.94
C PHE A 72 1.99 -7.73 1.93
N PRO A 73 1.20 -7.67 3.02
CA PRO A 73 1.36 -6.66 4.05
C PRO A 73 2.75 -6.60 4.67
N ILE A 74 3.42 -7.73 4.83
CA ILE A 74 4.78 -7.79 5.37
C ILE A 74 5.79 -7.22 4.37
N LEU A 75 5.70 -7.62 3.11
CA LEU A 75 6.66 -7.21 2.06
C LEU A 75 6.40 -5.80 1.56
N GLY A 76 5.15 -5.31 1.65
CA GLY A 76 4.72 -4.04 1.10
C GLY A 76 5.61 -2.85 1.49
N PRO A 77 5.84 -2.59 2.78
CA PRO A 77 6.68 -1.47 3.21
C PRO A 77 8.12 -1.55 2.70
N PHE A 78 8.71 -2.75 2.64
CA PHE A 78 10.08 -2.93 2.15
C PHE A 78 10.19 -2.71 0.65
N ILE A 79 9.22 -3.17 -0.12
CA ILE A 79 9.17 -2.96 -1.58
C ILE A 79 8.91 -1.49 -1.88
N ALA A 80 8.02 -0.82 -1.14
CA ALA A 80 7.77 0.61 -1.27
C ALA A 80 9.05 1.43 -1.05
N CYS A 81 9.88 1.07 -0.06
CA CYS A 81 11.19 1.68 0.14
C CYS A 81 12.08 1.58 -1.11
N GLY A 82 11.97 0.54 -1.90
CA GLY A 82 12.70 0.41 -3.17
C GLY A 82 12.32 1.49 -4.18
N PHE A 83 11.03 1.76 -4.36
CA PHE A 83 10.56 2.84 -5.23
C PHE A 83 10.98 4.22 -4.71
N TYR A 84 10.87 4.44 -3.40
CA TYR A 84 11.26 5.71 -2.78
C TYR A 84 12.77 5.97 -2.90
N GLU A 85 13.60 4.96 -2.67
CA GLU A 85 15.05 5.10 -2.82
C GLU A 85 15.47 5.39 -4.26
N ILE A 86 14.80 4.79 -5.25
CA ILE A 86 15.02 5.11 -6.66
C ILE A 86 14.71 6.59 -6.92
N SER A 87 13.53 7.08 -6.49
CA SER A 87 13.15 8.49 -6.68
C SER A 87 14.06 9.44 -5.92
N ARG A 88 14.46 9.11 -4.69
CA ARG A 88 15.42 9.89 -3.90
C ARG A 88 16.75 10.05 -4.64
N ARG A 89 17.28 8.95 -5.18
CA ARG A 89 18.54 8.98 -5.95
C ARG A 89 18.42 9.77 -7.23
N LEU A 90 17.31 9.61 -7.97
CA LEU A 90 17.06 10.40 -9.18
C LEU A 90 16.93 11.89 -8.90
N GLU A 91 16.30 12.27 -7.77
CA GLU A 91 16.20 13.65 -7.29
C GLU A 91 17.58 14.22 -6.92
N ALA A 92 18.41 13.43 -6.23
CA ALA A 92 19.76 13.79 -5.84
C ALA A 92 20.81 13.71 -6.96
N GLY A 93 20.46 13.18 -8.13
CA GLY A 93 21.41 12.92 -9.22
C GLY A 93 22.40 11.79 -8.91
N GLU A 94 22.07 10.90 -7.96
CA GLU A 94 22.90 9.77 -7.57
C GLU A 94 22.76 8.60 -8.56
N PRO A 95 23.79 7.77 -8.74
CA PRO A 95 23.73 6.61 -9.64
C PRO A 95 22.75 5.54 -9.11
N LEU A 96 22.02 4.90 -10.01
CA LEU A 96 21.12 3.80 -9.70
C LEU A 96 21.87 2.48 -9.65
N VAL A 97 22.54 2.20 -8.55
CA VAL A 97 23.29 0.94 -8.33
C VAL A 97 22.38 -0.04 -7.60
N LEU A 98 22.03 -1.16 -8.25
CA LEU A 98 21.08 -2.14 -7.76
C LEU A 98 21.43 -2.68 -6.35
N SER A 99 22.71 -3.02 -6.12
CA SER A 99 23.16 -3.53 -4.81
C SER A 99 23.01 -2.49 -3.69
N GLU A 100 23.16 -1.21 -4.00
CA GLU A 100 23.00 -0.13 -3.01
C GLU A 100 21.52 0.11 -2.69
N ILE A 101 20.65 0.08 -3.70
CA ILE A 101 19.19 0.18 -3.53
C ILE A 101 18.67 -0.95 -2.65
N PHE A 102 19.04 -2.20 -2.95
CA PHE A 102 18.72 -3.34 -2.09
C PHE A 102 19.37 -3.20 -0.70
N GLY A 103 20.60 -2.68 -0.63
CA GLY A 103 21.29 -2.40 0.62
C GLY A 103 20.50 -1.44 1.53
N VAL A 104 19.87 -0.40 0.98
CA VAL A 104 18.98 0.50 1.74
C VAL A 104 17.78 -0.28 2.28
N ILE A 105 17.10 -1.07 1.46
CA ILE A 105 15.95 -1.88 1.87
C ILE A 105 16.33 -2.83 3.01
N PHE A 106 17.47 -3.52 2.90
CA PHE A 106 17.93 -4.43 3.95
C PHE A 106 18.30 -3.70 5.25
N ARG A 107 18.85 -2.48 5.19
CA ARG A 107 19.11 -1.68 6.39
C ARG A 107 17.82 -1.26 7.10
N GLN A 108 16.72 -1.12 6.40
CA GLN A 108 15.43 -0.75 7.00
C GLN A 108 14.87 -1.85 7.92
N LYS A 109 15.32 -3.11 7.81
CA LYS A 109 14.92 -4.19 8.72
C LYS A 109 15.28 -3.92 10.19
N ASP A 110 16.36 -3.15 10.42
CA ASP A 110 16.88 -2.83 11.76
C ASP A 110 16.43 -1.43 12.24
N ARG A 111 15.52 -0.77 11.50
CA ARG A 111 14.98 0.56 11.79
C ARG A 111 13.48 0.49 12.13
N GLN A 112 12.70 1.48 11.69
CA GLN A 112 11.28 1.64 12.03
C GLN A 112 10.31 0.88 11.10
N ILE A 113 10.78 0.43 9.91
CA ILE A 113 9.91 -0.26 8.93
C ILE A 113 9.28 -1.55 9.46
N PRO A 114 9.97 -2.42 10.24
CA PRO A 114 9.33 -3.60 10.82
C PRO A 114 8.16 -3.26 11.76
N ALA A 115 8.24 -2.15 12.50
CA ALA A 115 7.15 -1.72 13.37
C ALA A 115 5.90 -1.34 12.56
N ILE A 116 6.07 -0.58 11.46
CA ILE A 116 4.97 -0.28 10.53
C ILE A 116 4.45 -1.56 9.87
N ALA A 117 5.31 -2.47 9.42
CA ALA A 117 4.89 -3.74 8.85
C ALA A 117 4.03 -4.55 9.85
N ALA A 118 4.42 -4.59 11.13
CA ALA A 118 3.65 -5.23 12.18
C ALA A 118 2.26 -4.59 12.36
N VAL A 119 2.17 -3.24 12.35
CA VAL A 119 0.89 -2.53 12.40
C VAL A 119 0.00 -2.92 11.21
N ILE A 120 0.56 -2.93 9.99
CA ILE A 120 -0.18 -3.30 8.77
C ILE A 120 -0.67 -4.75 8.84
N VAL A 121 0.17 -5.68 9.33
CA VAL A 121 -0.21 -7.09 9.50
C VAL A 121 -1.35 -7.26 10.51
N VAL A 122 -1.24 -6.63 11.69
CA VAL A 122 -2.31 -6.69 12.70
C VAL A 122 -3.61 -6.12 12.13
N TYR A 123 -3.51 -4.99 11.40
CA TYR A 123 -4.65 -4.38 10.74
C TYR A 123 -5.28 -5.31 9.68
N PHE A 124 -4.46 -5.95 8.86
CA PHE A 124 -4.89 -6.94 7.87
C PHE A 124 -5.57 -8.16 8.51
N LEU A 125 -5.02 -8.70 9.60
CA LEU A 125 -5.61 -9.82 10.31
C LEU A 125 -6.96 -9.45 10.93
N PHE A 126 -7.07 -8.25 11.50
CA PHE A 126 -8.33 -7.74 12.03
C PHE A 126 -9.38 -7.55 10.94
N TRP A 127 -8.98 -7.01 9.77
CA TRP A 127 -9.85 -6.93 8.60
C TRP A 127 -10.34 -8.32 8.15
N ASN A 128 -9.44 -9.31 8.09
CA ASN A 128 -9.83 -10.68 7.75
C ASN A 128 -10.87 -11.25 8.72
N PHE A 129 -10.65 -11.07 10.03
CA PHE A 129 -11.64 -11.47 11.03
C PHE A 129 -12.98 -10.79 10.82
N LEU A 130 -12.98 -9.47 10.63
CA LEU A 130 -14.19 -8.69 10.44
C LEU A 130 -14.93 -9.08 9.15
N SER A 131 -14.21 -9.33 8.06
CA SER A 131 -14.81 -9.77 6.79
C SER A 131 -15.49 -11.14 6.90
N HIS A 132 -14.92 -12.07 7.65
CA HIS A 132 -15.57 -13.36 7.95
C HIS A 132 -16.80 -13.19 8.84
N MET A 133 -16.75 -12.28 9.79
CA MET A 133 -17.92 -11.97 10.65
C MET A 133 -19.05 -11.33 9.82
N ILE A 134 -18.73 -10.42 8.90
CA ILE A 134 -19.72 -9.85 7.96
C ILE A 134 -20.33 -10.94 7.09
N PHE A 135 -19.51 -11.84 6.55
CA PHE A 135 -20.00 -12.98 5.77
C PHE A 135 -20.98 -13.84 6.58
N ALA A 136 -20.60 -14.21 7.81
CA ALA A 136 -21.43 -15.04 8.68
C ALA A 136 -22.75 -14.34 9.07
N LEU A 137 -22.73 -13.01 9.23
CA LEU A 137 -23.93 -12.22 9.59
C LEU A 137 -24.99 -12.23 8.48
N PHE A 138 -24.58 -12.14 7.22
CA PHE A 138 -25.51 -12.03 6.09
C PHE A 138 -25.84 -13.38 5.42
N LEU A 139 -24.85 -14.27 5.32
CA LEU A 139 -24.99 -15.56 4.64
C LEU A 139 -25.06 -16.77 5.59
N GLY A 140 -25.00 -16.51 6.90
CA GLY A 140 -25.10 -17.55 7.93
C GLY A 140 -23.96 -18.55 7.87
N ASN A 141 -24.25 -19.78 8.32
CA ASN A 141 -23.30 -20.90 8.27
C ASN A 141 -23.33 -21.62 6.91
N ALA A 142 -23.77 -20.92 5.83
CA ALA A 142 -23.61 -21.45 4.49
C ALA A 142 -22.14 -21.81 4.29
N THR A 143 -21.87 -23.09 4.02
CA THR A 143 -20.50 -23.54 3.84
C THR A 143 -19.85 -22.74 2.72
N MET A 144 -18.66 -22.20 2.94
CA MET A 144 -17.89 -21.45 1.92
C MET A 144 -17.69 -22.21 0.62
N THR A 145 -17.95 -23.51 0.60
CA THR A 145 -18.00 -24.36 -0.59
C THR A 145 -19.05 -23.89 -1.62
N ASN A 146 -20.15 -23.30 -1.20
CA ASN A 146 -21.15 -22.77 -2.13
C ASN A 146 -20.70 -21.47 -2.81
N VAL A 147 -19.84 -20.69 -2.17
CA VAL A 147 -19.28 -19.44 -2.70
C VAL A 147 -18.21 -19.73 -3.77
N SER A 148 -17.46 -20.81 -3.61
CA SER A 148 -16.46 -21.23 -4.62
C SER A 148 -17.08 -21.91 -5.84
N SER A 149 -18.33 -22.39 -5.74
CA SER A 149 -19.02 -23.13 -6.81
C SER A 149 -20.01 -22.27 -7.60
N SER A 150 -20.48 -21.13 -7.07
CA SER A 150 -21.43 -20.26 -7.77
C SER A 150 -21.36 -18.81 -7.31
N LEU A 151 -21.18 -17.90 -8.25
CA LEU A 151 -21.29 -16.45 -8.02
C LEU A 151 -22.75 -16.01 -7.77
N ALA A 152 -23.73 -16.89 -7.97
CA ALA A 152 -25.15 -16.59 -7.76
C ALA A 152 -25.47 -16.18 -6.33
N VAL A 153 -24.72 -16.66 -5.33
CA VAL A 153 -24.87 -16.28 -3.93
C VAL A 153 -24.67 -14.76 -3.73
N PHE A 154 -23.74 -14.15 -4.44
CA PHE A 154 -23.48 -12.70 -4.37
C PHE A 154 -24.57 -11.86 -5.04
N LEU A 155 -25.40 -12.46 -5.90
CA LEU A 155 -26.52 -11.82 -6.58
C LEU A 155 -27.83 -11.97 -5.81
N SER A 156 -27.87 -12.76 -4.74
CA SER A 156 -29.04 -12.83 -3.84
C SER A 156 -29.21 -11.51 -3.06
N PRO A 157 -30.41 -11.19 -2.53
CA PRO A 157 -30.64 -10.01 -1.71
C PRO A 157 -29.67 -9.93 -0.53
N GLU A 158 -29.43 -11.05 0.16
CA GLU A 158 -28.52 -11.17 1.29
C GLU A 158 -27.07 -10.96 0.86
N GLY A 159 -26.68 -11.54 -0.31
CA GLY A 159 -25.36 -11.36 -0.89
C GLY A 159 -25.09 -9.92 -1.31
N LEU A 160 -26.06 -9.25 -1.93
CA LEU A 160 -25.95 -7.83 -2.29
C LEU A 160 -25.87 -6.93 -1.05
N ALA A 161 -26.67 -7.21 -0.01
CA ALA A 161 -26.59 -6.49 1.25
C ALA A 161 -25.24 -6.68 1.95
N MET A 162 -24.70 -7.91 1.94
CA MET A 162 -23.35 -8.20 2.42
C MET A 162 -22.28 -7.42 1.65
N LEU A 163 -22.34 -7.41 0.33
CA LEU A 163 -21.39 -6.67 -0.50
C LEU A 163 -21.46 -5.16 -0.23
N ALA A 164 -22.68 -4.59 -0.13
CA ALA A 164 -22.87 -3.16 0.14
C ALA A 164 -22.32 -2.79 1.52
N PHE A 165 -22.70 -3.52 2.57
CA PHE A 165 -22.23 -3.29 3.93
C PHE A 165 -20.71 -3.54 4.06
N GLY A 166 -20.23 -4.66 3.53
CA GLY A 166 -18.81 -5.02 3.56
C GLY A 166 -17.94 -4.00 2.80
N THR A 167 -18.43 -3.48 1.66
CA THR A 167 -17.73 -2.42 0.92
C THR A 167 -17.69 -1.13 1.73
N ALA A 168 -18.76 -0.72 2.39
CA ALA A 168 -18.79 0.48 3.23
C ALA A 168 -17.82 0.37 4.41
N VAL A 169 -17.85 -0.76 5.13
CA VAL A 169 -16.89 -1.03 6.23
C VAL A 169 -15.47 -1.10 5.71
N GLY A 170 -15.24 -1.79 4.59
CA GLY A 170 -13.93 -1.88 3.93
C GLY A 170 -13.38 -0.52 3.50
N ALA A 171 -14.24 0.37 3.00
CA ALA A 171 -13.84 1.74 2.64
C ALA A 171 -13.36 2.54 3.87
N VAL A 172 -14.04 2.41 5.02
CA VAL A 172 -13.59 3.03 6.28
C VAL A 172 -12.22 2.48 6.70
N PHE A 173 -12.06 1.16 6.66
CA PHE A 173 -10.78 0.52 6.96
C PHE A 173 -9.68 0.97 6.00
N ALA A 174 -9.93 0.94 4.70
CA ALA A 174 -8.95 1.38 3.70
C ALA A 174 -8.55 2.85 3.90
N THR A 175 -9.52 3.72 4.19
CA THR A 175 -9.28 5.15 4.46
C THR A 175 -8.40 5.34 5.70
N LEU A 176 -8.67 4.62 6.78
CA LEU A 176 -7.85 4.74 7.99
C LEU A 176 -6.42 4.26 7.75
N LEU A 177 -6.24 3.10 7.13
CA LEU A 177 -4.91 2.59 6.80
C LEU A 177 -4.15 3.53 5.85
N PHE A 178 -4.82 4.01 4.81
CA PHE A 178 -4.27 5.00 3.88
C PHE A 178 -3.81 6.26 4.63
N SER A 179 -4.66 6.80 5.51
CA SER A 179 -4.36 8.00 6.28
C SER A 179 -3.12 7.85 7.16
N LEU A 180 -2.91 6.66 7.73
CA LEU A 180 -1.75 6.38 8.56
C LEU A 180 -0.47 6.15 7.74
N MET A 181 -0.58 5.70 6.46
CA MET A 181 0.55 5.15 5.70
C MET A 181 1.02 6.00 4.53
N VAL A 182 0.18 6.91 3.99
CA VAL A 182 0.43 7.54 2.70
C VAL A 182 1.76 8.29 2.58
N VAL A 183 2.22 8.97 3.65
CA VAL A 183 3.53 9.62 3.69
C VAL A 183 4.45 9.11 4.81
N SER A 184 3.97 8.23 5.69
CA SER A 184 4.79 7.73 6.79
C SER A 184 5.96 6.88 6.31
N LEU A 185 5.75 6.01 5.32
CA LEU A 185 6.82 5.16 4.79
C LEU A 185 7.94 5.94 4.09
N PRO A 186 7.68 6.86 3.15
CA PRO A 186 8.73 7.68 2.57
C PRO A 186 9.40 8.59 3.60
N MET A 187 8.66 9.08 4.62
CA MET A 187 9.23 9.88 5.71
C MET A 187 10.24 9.07 6.54
N LEU A 188 9.94 7.81 6.87
CA LEU A 188 10.86 6.95 7.62
C LEU A 188 12.11 6.58 6.84
N LEU A 189 12.07 6.63 5.52
CA LEU A 189 13.24 6.45 4.68
C LEU A 189 14.14 7.70 4.69
N ASP A 190 13.52 8.87 4.66
CA ASP A 190 14.17 10.17 4.46
C ASP A 190 14.65 10.82 5.77
N ARG A 191 13.91 10.63 6.87
CA ARG A 191 14.11 11.33 8.15
C ARG A 191 14.34 10.37 9.32
N GLU A 192 15.05 10.84 10.33
CA GLU A 192 15.25 10.15 11.62
C GLU A 192 14.06 10.47 12.55
N VAL A 193 12.91 9.85 12.30
CA VAL A 193 11.69 9.96 13.11
C VAL A 193 11.22 8.56 13.52
N ASP A 194 10.49 8.46 14.63
CA ASP A 194 9.86 7.20 15.03
C ASP A 194 8.59 6.93 14.20
N PHE A 195 8.18 5.65 14.15
CA PHE A 195 7.05 5.23 13.32
C PHE A 195 5.71 5.82 13.77
N VAL A 196 5.54 6.11 15.06
CA VAL A 196 4.30 6.71 15.60
C VAL A 196 4.19 8.16 15.13
N THR A 197 5.27 8.93 15.25
CA THR A 197 5.34 10.31 14.73
C THR A 197 5.06 10.34 13.24
N ALA A 198 5.68 9.43 12.46
CA ALA A 198 5.44 9.36 11.02
C ALA A 198 3.96 9.05 10.69
N MET A 199 3.33 8.10 11.40
CA MET A 199 1.91 7.76 11.22
C MET A 199 0.99 8.92 11.61
N LEU A 200 1.25 9.62 12.71
CA LEU A 200 0.46 10.77 13.14
C LEU A 200 0.58 11.94 12.16
N THR A 201 1.77 12.20 11.64
CA THR A 201 1.99 13.22 10.61
C THR A 201 1.25 12.86 9.31
N SER A 202 1.28 11.59 8.90
CA SER A 202 0.51 11.11 7.75
C SER A 202 -0.99 11.27 7.95
N PHE A 203 -1.49 10.97 9.13
CA PHE A 203 -2.89 11.17 9.49
C PHE A 203 -3.28 12.66 9.50
N ALA A 204 -2.42 13.52 10.04
CA ALA A 204 -2.63 14.98 10.03
C ALA A 204 -2.73 15.51 8.60
N LEU A 205 -1.86 15.06 7.66
CA LEU A 205 -1.93 15.43 6.26
C LEU A 205 -3.30 15.15 5.63
N VAL A 206 -3.84 13.94 5.86
CA VAL A 206 -5.15 13.58 5.32
C VAL A 206 -6.27 14.37 6.00
N LYS A 207 -6.17 14.61 7.31
CA LYS A 207 -7.13 15.41 8.08
C LYS A 207 -7.17 16.88 7.62
N GLU A 208 -6.03 17.46 7.30
CA GLU A 208 -5.92 18.86 6.86
C GLU A 208 -6.29 19.04 5.38
N ASN A 209 -6.13 17.99 4.55
CA ASN A 209 -6.39 17.99 3.12
C ASN A 209 -7.39 16.89 2.70
N PRO A 210 -8.58 16.76 3.31
CA PRO A 210 -9.38 15.55 3.20
C PRO A 210 -9.86 15.25 1.78
N ALA A 211 -10.37 16.23 1.06
CA ALA A 211 -10.91 16.02 -0.28
C ALA A 211 -9.82 15.58 -1.27
N VAL A 212 -8.66 16.23 -1.23
CA VAL A 212 -7.54 15.95 -2.13
C VAL A 212 -6.91 14.60 -1.82
N MET A 213 -6.65 14.33 -0.53
CA MET A 213 -6.00 13.10 -0.10
C MET A 213 -6.91 11.88 -0.22
N LEU A 214 -8.21 11.99 0.07
CA LEU A 214 -9.15 10.89 -0.17
C LEU A 214 -9.34 10.63 -1.66
N GLY A 215 -9.35 11.69 -2.49
CA GLY A 215 -9.32 11.56 -3.95
C GLY A 215 -8.07 10.81 -4.44
N TRP A 216 -6.90 11.11 -3.85
CA TRP A 216 -5.64 10.40 -4.13
C TRP A 216 -5.73 8.92 -3.75
N GLY A 217 -6.20 8.61 -2.54
CA GLY A 217 -6.41 7.23 -2.09
C GLY A 217 -7.38 6.46 -2.97
N ALA A 218 -8.51 7.08 -3.36
CA ALA A 218 -9.48 6.49 -4.28
C ALA A 218 -8.87 6.21 -5.67
N LEU A 219 -8.09 7.15 -6.20
CA LEU A 219 -7.39 6.97 -7.48
C LEU A 219 -6.43 5.78 -7.43
N ILE A 220 -5.61 5.68 -6.37
CA ILE A 220 -4.71 4.54 -6.17
C ILE A 220 -5.51 3.23 -6.10
N ALA A 221 -6.57 3.19 -5.29
CA ALA A 221 -7.39 1.99 -5.12
C ALA A 221 -8.02 1.52 -6.45
N VAL A 222 -8.59 2.44 -7.23
CA VAL A 222 -9.17 2.13 -8.54
C VAL A 222 -8.10 1.64 -9.51
N CYS A 223 -6.95 2.32 -9.60
CA CYS A 223 -5.87 1.91 -10.50
C CYS A 223 -5.28 0.54 -10.12
N LEU A 224 -5.12 0.26 -8.82
CA LEU A 224 -4.69 -1.06 -8.35
C LEU A 224 -5.72 -2.14 -8.72
N PHE A 225 -7.00 -1.89 -8.46
CA PHE A 225 -8.07 -2.83 -8.81
C PHE A 225 -8.08 -3.12 -10.32
N VAL A 226 -8.08 -2.08 -11.16
CA VAL A 226 -8.02 -2.23 -12.62
C VAL A 226 -6.74 -2.94 -13.06
N GLY A 227 -5.60 -2.63 -12.43
CA GLY A 227 -4.31 -3.27 -12.70
C GLY A 227 -4.28 -4.77 -12.38
N MET A 228 -5.10 -5.23 -11.43
CA MET A 228 -5.22 -6.65 -11.10
C MET A 228 -6.09 -7.44 -12.10
N LEU A 229 -7.04 -6.80 -12.78
CA LEU A 229 -7.98 -7.47 -13.70
C LEU A 229 -7.28 -8.28 -14.81
N PRO A 230 -6.24 -7.77 -15.51
CA PRO A 230 -5.52 -8.57 -16.49
C PRO A 230 -4.48 -9.50 -15.81
N ALA A 231 -4.95 -10.40 -14.95
CA ALA A 231 -4.11 -11.36 -14.23
C ALA A 231 -2.90 -10.70 -13.53
N PHE A 232 -3.12 -9.59 -12.83
CA PHE A 232 -2.12 -8.79 -12.11
C PHE A 232 -1.08 -8.07 -12.98
N LEU A 233 -1.08 -8.25 -14.30
CA LEU A 233 -0.07 -7.65 -15.19
C LEU A 233 -0.06 -6.12 -15.15
N GLY A 234 -1.21 -5.49 -14.95
CA GLY A 234 -1.27 -4.03 -14.82
C GLY A 234 -0.52 -3.48 -13.61
N LEU A 235 -0.22 -4.32 -12.61
CA LEU A 235 0.58 -3.92 -11.45
C LEU A 235 2.03 -3.56 -11.83
N PHE A 236 2.56 -4.08 -12.94
CA PHE A 236 3.86 -3.66 -13.47
C PHE A 236 3.91 -2.18 -13.86
N LEU A 237 2.77 -1.56 -14.11
CA LEU A 237 2.66 -0.14 -14.39
C LEU A 237 2.22 0.65 -13.15
N VAL A 238 1.18 0.17 -12.47
CA VAL A 238 0.51 0.90 -11.39
C VAL A 238 1.41 1.04 -10.15
N LEU A 239 2.09 -0.05 -9.73
CA LEU A 239 2.94 -0.02 -8.55
C LEU A 239 4.14 0.94 -8.68
N PRO A 240 4.94 0.90 -9.77
CA PRO A 240 6.04 1.85 -9.91
C PRO A 240 5.52 3.29 -10.01
N LEU A 241 4.45 3.53 -10.81
CA LEU A 241 3.90 4.87 -10.98
C LEU A 241 3.52 5.49 -9.64
N PHE A 242 2.71 4.79 -8.84
CA PHE A 242 2.26 5.33 -7.55
C PHE A 242 3.34 5.24 -6.46
N GLY A 243 4.25 4.27 -6.52
CA GLY A 243 5.40 4.20 -5.64
C GLY A 243 6.26 5.46 -5.77
N HIS A 244 6.70 5.77 -6.99
CA HIS A 244 7.48 6.99 -7.26
C HIS A 244 6.66 8.28 -6.98
N ALA A 245 5.39 8.33 -7.39
CA ALA A 245 4.54 9.48 -7.13
C ALA A 245 4.33 9.74 -5.63
N SER A 246 4.26 8.70 -4.79
CA SER A 246 4.14 8.86 -3.34
C SER A 246 5.38 9.49 -2.71
N TRP A 247 6.59 9.22 -3.23
CA TRP A 247 7.79 9.94 -2.83
C TRP A 247 7.67 11.43 -3.13
N HIS A 248 7.31 11.80 -4.34
CA HIS A 248 7.18 13.21 -4.74
C HIS A 248 6.05 13.94 -4.01
N LEU A 249 4.96 13.24 -3.71
CA LEU A 249 3.88 13.80 -2.88
C LEU A 249 4.38 14.07 -1.45
N TYR A 250 5.09 13.12 -0.84
CA TYR A 250 5.71 13.30 0.46
C TYR A 250 6.64 14.53 0.49
N ARG A 251 7.51 14.69 -0.50
CA ARG A 251 8.45 15.83 -0.60
C ARG A 251 7.76 17.18 -0.70
N ARG A 252 6.52 17.25 -1.18
CA ARG A 252 5.70 18.46 -1.28
C ARG A 252 4.88 18.71 -0.02
N ALA A 253 4.34 17.64 0.53
CA ALA A 253 3.38 17.67 1.63
C ALA A 253 4.03 17.88 3.01
N ILE A 254 5.33 17.56 3.17
CA ILE A 254 6.00 17.55 4.47
C ILE A 254 7.30 18.34 4.43
N THR A 255 7.38 19.37 5.26
CA THR A 255 8.58 20.22 5.46
C THR A 255 9.28 19.98 6.80
#